data_5572d1346eaed90cc98cff006976814d
#
_entry.id   5572d1346eaed90cc98cff006976814d
#
_cell.length_a   1.000
_cell.length_b   1.000
_cell.length_c   1.000
_cell.angle_alpha   90.00
_cell.angle_beta   90.00
_cell.angle_gamma   90.00
#
_symmetry.space_group_name_H-M   'P 1'
#
loop_
_entity.id
_entity.type
_entity.pdbx_description
1 polymer ?
#
loop_
_entity_poly.entity_id
_entity_poly.type
_entity_poly.pdbx_seq_one_letter_code
_entity_poly.pdbx_strand_id
1 'polypeptide(L)'
;FAGIIWGNSSYALVSSSWYDTRNTKTFVLNPSSGVARLIVDRNSQDIYSNPGSVFRDKNEFGMFTMYINKDKSYWVGPGFTKDGEFPFIEELDLKTLKKKRLYTAKESELQERIVQIVDINKGDILISLQSATQFPNYYAKNIKSGKQQEITSIVNPFQSLAAVQKEVLNYKRNDGVDLSGTL
;
A
#
# COMPACT_ATOMS: atom_id res chain seq x y z
N PHE A 1 -15.70 8.97 13.87
CA PHE A 1 -15.27 9.58 12.61
C PHE A 1 -13.75 9.78 12.66
N ALA A 2 -13.02 9.25 11.70
CA ALA A 2 -11.58 9.38 11.62
C ALA A 2 -11.12 10.20 10.40
N GLY A 3 -11.89 10.22 9.32
CA GLY A 3 -11.55 11.01 8.16
C GLY A 3 -12.47 10.81 6.96
N ILE A 4 -12.34 11.72 5.99
CA ILE A 4 -13.00 11.64 4.70
C ILE A 4 -11.99 11.86 3.58
N ILE A 5 -12.10 11.09 2.52
CA ILE A 5 -11.39 11.28 1.26
C ILE A 5 -12.43 11.50 0.17
N TRP A 6 -12.50 12.71 -0.34
CA TRP A 6 -13.41 13.06 -1.42
C TRP A 6 -12.96 12.43 -2.74
N GLY A 7 -13.91 11.99 -3.54
CA GLY A 7 -13.71 11.54 -4.91
C GLY A 7 -14.40 12.50 -5.87
N ASN A 8 -15.72 12.35 -6.00
CA ASN A 8 -16.57 13.19 -6.85
C ASN A 8 -17.97 13.36 -6.22
N SER A 9 -18.93 13.89 -6.95
CA SER A 9 -20.30 14.07 -6.46
C SER A 9 -21.03 12.77 -6.08
N SER A 10 -20.55 11.62 -6.57
CA SER A 10 -21.17 10.31 -6.34
C SER A 10 -20.47 9.46 -5.29
N TYR A 11 -19.17 9.72 -5.04
CA TYR A 11 -18.34 8.86 -4.19
C TYR A 11 -17.38 9.63 -3.31
N ALA A 12 -17.36 9.28 -2.03
CA ALA A 12 -16.32 9.60 -1.07
C ALA A 12 -15.99 8.35 -0.24
N LEU A 13 -14.84 8.31 0.39
CA LEU A 13 -14.51 7.35 1.42
C LEU A 13 -14.63 8.01 2.78
N VAL A 14 -15.31 7.35 3.71
CA VAL A 14 -15.42 7.78 5.11
C VAL A 14 -14.86 6.67 5.99
N SER A 15 -14.00 7.04 6.92
CA SER A 15 -13.45 6.11 7.89
C SER A 15 -13.85 6.45 9.33
N SER A 16 -13.97 5.42 10.13
CA SER A 16 -14.11 5.51 11.58
C SER A 16 -13.07 4.61 12.24
N SER A 17 -12.63 5.00 13.42
CA SER A 17 -11.69 4.22 14.22
C SER A 17 -12.11 4.27 15.68
N TRP A 18 -12.02 3.12 16.35
CA TRP A 18 -12.31 2.99 17.78
C TRP A 18 -11.04 2.57 18.51
N TYR A 19 -10.59 3.40 19.44
CA TYR A 19 -9.30 3.26 20.08
C TYR A 19 -9.18 1.97 20.91
N ASP A 20 -10.19 1.68 21.74
CA ASP A 20 -10.12 0.56 22.71
C ASP A 20 -10.01 -0.80 22.02
N THR A 21 -10.77 -1.00 20.94
CA THR A 21 -10.79 -2.26 20.18
C THR A 21 -9.84 -2.26 19.00
N ARG A 22 -9.20 -1.11 18.69
CA ARG A 22 -8.39 -0.91 17.48
C ARG A 22 -9.16 -1.17 16.18
N ASN A 23 -10.49 -1.20 16.26
CA ASN A 23 -11.33 -1.45 15.09
C ASN A 23 -11.34 -0.22 14.19
N THR A 24 -11.12 -0.46 12.90
CA THR A 24 -11.20 0.55 11.84
C THR A 24 -12.15 0.09 10.76
N LYS A 25 -13.09 0.97 10.39
CA LYS A 25 -14.06 0.74 9.32
C LYS A 25 -13.90 1.80 8.24
N THR A 26 -14.02 1.38 6.99
CA THR A 26 -14.05 2.30 5.84
C THR A 26 -15.30 2.01 5.02
N PHE A 27 -15.96 3.08 4.60
CA PHE A 27 -17.21 3.03 3.84
C PHE A 27 -17.04 3.82 2.54
N VAL A 28 -17.69 3.33 1.49
CA VAL A 28 -18.00 4.14 0.30
C VAL A 28 -19.30 4.90 0.61
N LEU A 29 -19.19 6.22 0.65
CA LEU A 29 -20.30 7.13 0.86
C LEU A 29 -20.76 7.72 -0.47
N ASN A 30 -22.06 7.74 -0.71
CA ASN A 30 -22.65 8.60 -1.71
C ASN A 30 -23.00 9.95 -1.07
N PRO A 31 -22.31 11.05 -1.43
CA PRO A 31 -22.52 12.35 -0.78
C PRO A 31 -23.92 12.93 -0.97
N SER A 32 -24.57 12.62 -2.10
CA SER A 32 -25.90 13.16 -2.43
C SER A 32 -27.03 12.48 -1.64
N SER A 33 -26.93 11.17 -1.40
CA SER A 33 -27.98 10.40 -0.69
C SER A 33 -27.66 10.13 0.77
N GLY A 34 -26.40 10.32 1.20
CA GLY A 34 -25.91 9.95 2.52
C GLY A 34 -25.76 8.44 2.74
N VAL A 35 -26.02 7.61 1.72
CA VAL A 35 -25.88 6.15 1.83
C VAL A 35 -24.41 5.76 1.93
N ALA A 36 -24.04 5.06 2.99
CA ALA A 36 -22.70 4.54 3.22
C ALA A 36 -22.70 3.00 3.17
N ARG A 37 -21.73 2.42 2.46
CA ARG A 37 -21.57 0.97 2.30
C ARG A 37 -20.20 0.54 2.78
N LEU A 38 -20.13 -0.43 3.68
CA LEU A 38 -18.92 -0.95 4.31
C LEU A 38 -18.03 -1.67 3.27
N ILE A 39 -16.73 -1.35 3.25
CA ILE A 39 -15.74 -1.99 2.39
C ILE A 39 -14.54 -2.55 3.18
N VAL A 40 -14.28 -2.02 4.37
CA VAL A 40 -13.22 -2.49 5.28
C VAL A 40 -13.76 -2.50 6.70
N ASP A 41 -13.56 -3.60 7.41
CA ASP A 41 -13.80 -3.75 8.84
C ASP A 41 -12.67 -4.62 9.41
N ARG A 42 -11.74 -4.02 10.15
CA ARG A 42 -10.54 -4.70 10.62
C ARG A 42 -9.99 -4.13 11.91
N ASN A 43 -9.19 -4.93 12.60
CA ASN A 43 -8.30 -4.41 13.63
C ASN A 43 -7.13 -3.69 12.95
N SER A 44 -6.87 -2.43 13.32
CA SER A 44 -5.79 -1.62 12.72
C SER A 44 -4.38 -2.16 13.02
N GLN A 45 -4.23 -2.96 14.07
CA GLN A 45 -2.96 -3.61 14.43
C GLN A 45 -2.69 -4.91 13.65
N ASP A 46 -3.71 -5.47 13.01
CA ASP A 46 -3.52 -6.61 12.13
C ASP A 46 -2.92 -6.15 10.79
N ILE A 47 -1.60 -6.28 10.66
CA ILE A 47 -0.86 -5.87 9.46
C ILE A 47 -1.22 -6.70 8.24
N TYR A 48 -1.61 -7.97 8.42
CA TYR A 48 -1.91 -8.88 7.33
C TYR A 48 -3.22 -8.54 6.60
N SER A 49 -4.19 -7.97 7.31
CA SER A 49 -5.46 -7.51 6.73
C SER A 49 -5.40 -6.07 6.19
N ASN A 50 -4.22 -5.45 6.13
CA ASN A 50 -4.07 -4.06 5.70
C ASN A 50 -4.39 -3.92 4.19
N PRO A 51 -5.49 -3.24 3.82
CA PRO A 51 -5.86 -3.03 2.43
C PRO A 51 -5.00 -1.97 1.72
N GLY A 52 -4.13 -1.30 2.46
CA GLY A 52 -3.35 -0.17 1.95
C GLY A 52 -4.12 1.14 1.94
N SER A 53 -3.71 2.01 1.05
CA SER A 53 -4.26 3.36 0.87
C SER A 53 -4.86 3.52 -0.52
N VAL A 54 -5.97 4.27 -0.61
CA VAL A 54 -6.57 4.61 -1.90
C VAL A 54 -5.64 5.55 -2.68
N PHE A 55 -5.47 5.27 -3.96
CA PHE A 55 -4.74 6.15 -4.86
C PHE A 55 -5.50 7.46 -5.03
N ARG A 56 -4.78 8.57 -4.88
CA ARG A 56 -5.28 9.93 -5.01
C ARG A 56 -4.50 10.67 -6.07
N ASP A 57 -5.21 11.50 -6.81
CA ASP A 57 -4.61 12.37 -7.81
C ASP A 57 -5.21 13.78 -7.70
N LYS A 58 -4.54 14.74 -8.31
CA LYS A 58 -5.03 16.12 -8.35
C LYS A 58 -6.23 16.23 -9.30
N ASN A 59 -7.29 16.85 -8.80
CA ASN A 59 -8.42 17.24 -9.64
C ASN A 59 -8.10 18.55 -10.40
N GLU A 60 -9.06 19.04 -11.17
CA GLU A 60 -8.97 20.30 -11.93
C GLU A 60 -8.64 21.53 -11.09
N PHE A 61 -8.91 21.49 -9.78
CA PHE A 61 -8.61 22.54 -8.81
C PHE A 61 -7.27 22.33 -8.07
N GLY A 62 -6.48 21.33 -8.47
CA GLY A 62 -5.20 20.99 -7.83
C GLY A 62 -5.32 20.29 -6.47
N MET A 63 -6.52 19.90 -6.05
CA MET A 63 -6.76 19.22 -4.77
C MET A 63 -6.61 17.70 -4.93
N PHE A 64 -5.91 17.05 -4.00
CA PHE A 64 -5.79 15.61 -3.98
C PHE A 64 -7.10 14.95 -3.56
N THR A 65 -7.73 14.27 -4.51
CA THR A 65 -8.97 13.51 -4.33
C THR A 65 -8.75 12.03 -4.64
N MET A 66 -9.65 11.15 -4.23
CA MET A 66 -9.65 9.76 -4.67
C MET A 66 -9.75 9.72 -6.20
N TYR A 67 -8.75 9.09 -6.83
CA TYR A 67 -8.81 8.89 -8.28
C TYR A 67 -9.91 7.89 -8.63
N ILE A 68 -10.79 8.31 -9.53
CA ILE A 68 -11.92 7.50 -10.00
C ILE A 68 -11.88 7.43 -11.52
N ASN A 69 -11.91 6.21 -12.05
CA ASN A 69 -12.05 5.95 -13.47
C ASN A 69 -13.16 4.93 -13.73
N LYS A 70 -14.23 5.32 -14.43
CA LYS A 70 -15.38 4.46 -14.73
C LYS A 70 -15.92 3.74 -13.48
N ASP A 71 -16.20 4.51 -12.42
CA ASP A 71 -16.68 4.02 -11.11
C ASP A 71 -15.71 3.06 -10.38
N LYS A 72 -14.45 3.12 -10.69
CA LYS A 72 -13.41 2.30 -10.05
C LYS A 72 -12.40 3.16 -9.35
N SER A 73 -12.02 2.78 -8.13
CA SER A 73 -10.90 3.31 -7.38
C SER A 73 -9.77 2.28 -7.28
N TYR A 74 -8.56 2.73 -6.97
CA TYR A 74 -7.37 1.88 -6.93
C TYR A 74 -6.70 2.03 -5.58
N TRP A 75 -6.23 0.91 -5.04
CA TRP A 75 -5.63 0.83 -3.72
C TRP A 75 -4.22 0.27 -3.83
N VAL A 76 -3.29 0.83 -3.08
CA VAL A 76 -1.92 0.35 -2.98
C VAL A 76 -1.70 -0.14 -1.57
N GLY A 77 -1.43 -1.43 -1.42
CA GLY A 77 -1.23 -2.07 -0.13
C GLY A 77 0.17 -2.66 0.03
N PRO A 78 0.63 -2.81 1.29
CA PRO A 78 1.95 -3.35 1.58
C PRO A 78 2.04 -4.86 1.34
N GLY A 79 0.93 -5.59 1.43
CA GLY A 79 0.90 -7.03 1.17
C GLY A 79 1.71 -7.85 2.16
N PHE A 80 1.64 -7.52 3.44
CA PHE A 80 2.29 -8.33 4.49
C PHE A 80 1.75 -9.76 4.51
N THR A 81 2.68 -10.70 4.54
CA THR A 81 2.43 -12.14 4.73
C THR A 81 3.45 -12.70 5.72
N LYS A 82 3.28 -13.95 6.16
CA LYS A 82 4.28 -14.63 6.98
C LYS A 82 5.63 -14.83 6.27
N ASP A 83 5.62 -14.78 4.93
CA ASP A 83 6.79 -15.05 4.08
C ASP A 83 7.46 -13.74 3.61
N GLY A 84 6.86 -12.56 3.88
CA GLY A 84 7.43 -11.27 3.50
C GLY A 84 6.38 -10.23 3.10
N GLU A 85 6.87 -9.13 2.52
CA GLU A 85 6.07 -8.03 1.99
C GLU A 85 5.94 -8.16 0.47
N PHE A 86 4.71 -8.29 -0.02
CA PHE A 86 4.39 -8.37 -1.44
C PHE A 86 3.42 -7.24 -1.81
N PRO A 87 3.92 -6.00 -1.98
CA PRO A 87 3.07 -4.86 -2.26
C PRO A 87 2.20 -5.10 -3.49
N PHE A 88 1.00 -4.51 -3.43
CA PHE A 88 -0.01 -4.81 -4.43
C PHE A 88 -0.81 -3.59 -4.86
N ILE A 89 -1.45 -3.72 -6.04
CA ILE A 89 -2.48 -2.80 -6.52
C ILE A 89 -3.79 -3.57 -6.67
N GLU A 90 -4.85 -3.03 -6.06
CA GLU A 90 -6.20 -3.58 -6.09
C GLU A 90 -7.18 -2.54 -6.64
N GLU A 91 -8.00 -2.95 -7.59
CA GLU A 91 -9.14 -2.19 -8.12
C GLU A 91 -10.37 -2.49 -7.27
N LEU A 92 -11.08 -1.45 -6.85
CA LEU A 92 -12.40 -1.53 -6.21
C LEU A 92 -13.44 -0.92 -7.12
N ASP A 93 -14.42 -1.70 -7.55
CA ASP A 93 -15.62 -1.22 -8.22
C ASP A 93 -16.54 -0.56 -7.18
N LEU A 94 -16.74 0.75 -7.30
CA LEU A 94 -17.47 1.55 -6.32
C LEU A 94 -18.99 1.31 -6.35
N LYS A 95 -19.52 0.72 -7.45
CA LYS A 95 -20.93 0.33 -7.57
C LYS A 95 -21.21 -1.02 -6.92
N THR A 96 -20.40 -2.01 -7.24
CA THR A 96 -20.62 -3.41 -6.84
C THR A 96 -19.85 -3.80 -5.58
N LEU A 97 -18.86 -3.01 -5.18
CA LEU A 97 -17.89 -3.25 -4.12
C LEU A 97 -17.00 -4.49 -4.37
N LYS A 98 -16.99 -4.99 -5.60
CA LYS A 98 -16.10 -6.08 -5.99
C LYS A 98 -14.67 -5.58 -6.10
N LYS A 99 -13.74 -6.39 -5.58
CA LYS A 99 -12.31 -6.13 -5.63
C LYS A 99 -11.64 -7.02 -6.67
N LYS A 100 -10.63 -6.47 -7.33
CA LYS A 100 -9.81 -7.20 -8.30
C LYS A 100 -8.35 -6.86 -8.09
N ARG A 101 -7.51 -7.86 -7.81
CA ARG A 101 -6.07 -7.71 -7.75
C ARG A 101 -5.51 -7.48 -9.16
N LEU A 102 -4.88 -6.33 -9.38
CA LEU A 102 -4.26 -5.97 -10.66
C LEU A 102 -2.78 -6.32 -10.69
N TYR A 103 -2.11 -6.19 -9.54
CA TYR A 103 -0.69 -6.44 -9.40
C TYR A 103 -0.37 -6.94 -8.00
N THR A 104 0.60 -7.82 -7.88
CA THR A 104 1.29 -8.19 -6.64
C THR A 104 2.76 -8.36 -6.97
N ALA A 105 3.63 -7.75 -6.18
CA ALA A 105 5.07 -7.94 -6.31
C ALA A 105 5.43 -9.43 -6.11
N LYS A 106 6.43 -9.88 -6.84
CA LYS A 106 6.91 -11.26 -6.73
C LYS A 106 8.02 -11.35 -5.70
N GLU A 107 8.18 -12.54 -5.14
CA GLU A 107 9.34 -12.87 -4.34
C GLU A 107 10.63 -12.61 -5.13
N SER A 108 11.58 -11.95 -4.50
CA SER A 108 12.84 -11.54 -5.11
C SER A 108 13.85 -11.24 -4.00
N GLU A 109 15.14 -11.26 -4.33
CA GLU A 109 16.21 -10.79 -3.44
C GLU A 109 16.10 -9.28 -3.12
N LEU A 110 15.39 -8.53 -3.98
CA LEU A 110 15.16 -7.11 -3.80
C LEU A 110 13.75 -6.88 -3.28
N GLN A 111 13.62 -6.16 -2.17
CA GLN A 111 12.36 -5.67 -1.67
C GLN A 111 11.80 -4.61 -2.63
N GLU A 112 10.64 -4.89 -3.18
CA GLU A 112 9.91 -3.94 -4.02
C GLU A 112 8.98 -3.08 -3.17
N ARG A 113 8.90 -1.78 -3.51
CA ARG A 113 7.89 -0.85 -3.01
C ARG A 113 7.22 -0.14 -4.17
N ILE A 114 5.91 -0.09 -4.17
CA ILE A 114 5.15 0.75 -5.11
C ILE A 114 5.19 2.17 -4.60
N VAL A 115 5.86 3.05 -5.34
CA VAL A 115 6.04 4.46 -4.98
C VAL A 115 4.84 5.29 -5.45
N GLN A 116 4.42 5.05 -6.70
CA GLN A 116 3.33 5.80 -7.32
C GLN A 116 2.69 5.02 -8.48
N ILE A 117 1.39 5.19 -8.65
CA ILE A 117 0.70 4.84 -9.90
C ILE A 117 0.86 6.04 -10.84
N VAL A 118 1.49 5.83 -12.00
CA VAL A 118 1.71 6.89 -13.00
C VAL A 118 0.54 6.95 -13.98
N ASP A 119 0.18 5.81 -14.56
CA ASP A 119 -1.00 5.65 -15.42
C ASP A 119 -1.57 4.24 -15.24
N ILE A 120 -2.64 4.14 -14.47
CA ILE A 120 -3.25 2.83 -14.19
C ILE A 120 -3.87 2.21 -15.46
N ASN A 121 -4.33 3.02 -16.42
CA ASN A 121 -4.95 2.53 -17.64
C ASN A 121 -3.92 1.85 -18.55
N LYS A 122 -2.69 2.40 -18.60
CA LYS A 122 -1.56 1.77 -19.31
C LYS A 122 -0.91 0.68 -18.47
N GLY A 123 -1.05 0.75 -17.16
CA GLY A 123 -0.39 -0.14 -16.20
C GLY A 123 0.98 0.35 -15.78
N ASP A 124 1.25 1.65 -15.93
CA ASP A 124 2.55 2.24 -15.62
C ASP A 124 2.60 2.67 -14.15
N ILE A 125 3.62 2.20 -13.45
CA ILE A 125 3.89 2.51 -12.05
C ILE A 125 5.36 2.88 -11.85
N LEU A 126 5.63 3.63 -10.80
CA LEU A 126 6.96 3.86 -10.27
C LEU A 126 7.16 2.93 -9.07
N ILE A 127 8.24 2.18 -9.07
CA ILE A 127 8.65 1.33 -7.95
C ILE A 127 10.03 1.72 -7.46
N SER A 128 10.35 1.36 -6.22
CA SER A 128 11.72 1.31 -5.73
C SER A 128 12.10 -0.12 -5.39
N LEU A 129 13.34 -0.48 -5.68
CA LEU A 129 13.96 -1.76 -5.34
C LEU A 129 15.15 -1.52 -4.40
N GLN A 130 15.22 -2.30 -3.34
CA GLN A 130 16.29 -2.23 -2.34
C GLN A 130 16.59 -3.59 -1.73
N SER A 131 17.77 -3.74 -1.13
CA SER A 131 18.11 -4.88 -0.26
C SER A 131 18.99 -4.42 0.90
N ALA A 132 19.46 -5.34 1.72
CA ALA A 132 20.44 -5.03 2.76
C ALA A 132 21.74 -4.42 2.22
N THR A 133 22.12 -4.77 0.98
CA THR A 133 23.36 -4.33 0.33
C THR A 133 23.15 -3.36 -0.81
N GLN A 134 21.94 -3.31 -1.38
CA GLN A 134 21.60 -2.42 -2.49
C GLN A 134 20.78 -1.23 -2.00
N PHE A 135 21.32 -0.03 -2.19
CA PHE A 135 20.62 1.21 -1.88
C PHE A 135 19.38 1.37 -2.77
N PRO A 136 18.27 1.98 -2.26
CA PRO A 136 17.04 2.13 -3.02
C PRO A 136 17.27 2.85 -4.35
N ASN A 137 16.86 2.22 -5.45
CA ASN A 137 16.81 2.83 -6.78
C ASN A 137 15.40 2.74 -7.34
N TYR A 138 15.07 3.69 -8.22
CA TYR A 138 13.73 3.84 -8.79
C TYR A 138 13.68 3.27 -10.20
N TYR A 139 12.54 2.65 -10.51
CA TYR A 139 12.27 1.99 -11.79
C TYR A 139 10.88 2.34 -12.28
N ALA A 140 10.76 2.64 -13.57
CA ALA A 140 9.48 2.60 -14.28
C ALA A 140 9.12 1.14 -14.56
N LYS A 141 7.93 0.72 -14.17
CA LYS A 141 7.45 -0.65 -14.38
C LYS A 141 6.07 -0.63 -15.00
N ASN A 142 5.87 -1.47 -16.01
CA ASN A 142 4.54 -1.70 -16.57
C ASN A 142 4.00 -3.04 -16.05
N ILE A 143 2.93 -2.99 -15.26
CA ILE A 143 2.35 -4.18 -14.61
C ILE A 143 1.64 -5.14 -15.56
N LYS A 144 1.28 -4.69 -16.76
CA LYS A 144 0.62 -5.53 -17.77
C LYS A 144 1.61 -6.34 -18.58
N SER A 145 2.72 -5.71 -19.00
CA SER A 145 3.76 -6.35 -19.81
C SER A 145 4.89 -6.94 -18.98
N GLY A 146 5.02 -6.54 -17.71
CA GLY A 146 6.15 -6.89 -16.86
C GLY A 146 7.46 -6.16 -17.20
N LYS A 147 7.47 -5.28 -18.20
CA LYS A 147 8.67 -4.50 -18.57
C LYS A 147 9.05 -3.55 -17.44
N GLN A 148 10.34 -3.45 -17.18
CA GLN A 148 10.92 -2.60 -16.16
C GLN A 148 12.13 -1.87 -16.71
N GLN A 149 12.28 -0.58 -16.38
CA GLN A 149 13.40 0.27 -16.79
C GLN A 149 13.90 1.04 -15.58
N GLU A 150 15.20 1.02 -15.38
CA GLU A 150 15.87 1.81 -14.35
C GLU A 150 15.77 3.31 -14.67
N ILE A 151 15.45 4.12 -13.64
CA ILE A 151 15.39 5.58 -13.72
C ILE A 151 16.59 6.20 -12.99
N THR A 152 16.99 5.61 -11.86
CA THR A 152 18.10 6.12 -11.06
C THR A 152 19.13 5.04 -10.80
N SER A 153 20.40 5.45 -10.71
CA SER A 153 21.54 4.61 -10.32
C SER A 153 22.26 5.26 -9.13
N ILE A 154 21.55 5.31 -7.99
CA ILE A 154 22.06 5.94 -6.76
C ILE A 154 23.02 4.97 -6.09
N VAL A 155 24.27 5.42 -5.95
CA VAL A 155 25.30 4.67 -5.23
C VAL A 155 25.04 4.77 -3.73
N ASN A 156 25.22 3.66 -3.00
CA ASN A 156 25.06 3.65 -1.54
C ASN A 156 26.05 4.66 -0.89
N PRO A 157 25.55 5.74 -0.26
CA PRO A 157 26.41 6.73 0.40
C PRO A 157 27.08 6.18 1.66
N PHE A 158 26.61 5.04 2.17
CA PHE A 158 27.10 4.39 3.38
C PHE A 158 27.93 3.14 3.08
N GLN A 159 28.75 3.17 2.03
CA GLN A 159 29.59 2.03 1.64
C GLN A 159 30.50 1.52 2.76
N SER A 160 30.95 2.41 3.65
CA SER A 160 31.72 2.04 4.84
C SER A 160 30.97 1.13 5.82
N LEU A 161 29.64 1.11 5.76
CA LEU A 161 28.78 0.27 6.59
C LEU A 161 28.31 -1.00 5.84
N ALA A 162 28.74 -1.23 4.61
CA ALA A 162 28.30 -2.37 3.81
C ALA A 162 28.65 -3.75 4.44
N ALA A 163 29.70 -3.78 5.29
CA ALA A 163 30.10 -4.98 6.02
C ALA A 163 29.30 -5.23 7.30
N VAL A 164 28.44 -4.29 7.73
CA VAL A 164 27.61 -4.44 8.92
C VAL A 164 26.48 -5.42 8.61
N GLN A 165 26.47 -6.53 9.31
CA GLN A 165 25.39 -7.52 9.24
C GLN A 165 24.41 -7.27 10.38
N LYS A 166 23.13 -7.49 10.12
CA LYS A 166 22.07 -7.46 11.12
C LYS A 166 21.63 -8.88 11.41
N GLU A 167 21.60 -9.25 12.66
CA GLU A 167 21.10 -10.54 13.12
C GLU A 167 19.83 -10.34 13.95
N VAL A 168 18.80 -11.15 13.65
CA VAL A 168 17.58 -11.19 14.47
C VAL A 168 17.73 -12.28 15.51
N LEU A 169 17.80 -11.86 16.77
CA LEU A 169 17.85 -12.75 17.92
C LEU A 169 16.43 -13.00 18.40
N ASN A 170 16.04 -14.27 18.47
CA ASN A 170 14.78 -14.68 19.06
C ASN A 170 15.05 -15.34 20.43
N TYR A 171 14.39 -14.87 21.46
CA TYR A 171 14.56 -15.38 22.82
C TYR A 171 13.24 -15.32 23.60
N LYS A 172 13.18 -16.08 24.70
CA LYS A 172 12.02 -16.05 25.60
C LYS A 172 12.34 -15.28 26.87
N ARG A 173 11.43 -14.42 27.25
CA ARG A 173 11.43 -13.81 28.58
C ARG A 173 11.11 -14.87 29.65
N ASN A 174 11.51 -14.64 30.90
CA ASN A 174 11.32 -15.60 32.00
C ASN A 174 9.86 -16.00 32.26
N ASP A 175 8.89 -15.18 31.85
CA ASP A 175 7.45 -15.46 31.90
C ASP A 175 6.90 -16.18 30.67
N GLY A 176 7.78 -16.61 29.75
CA GLY A 176 7.44 -17.39 28.56
C GLY A 176 7.05 -16.58 27.33
N VAL A 177 7.09 -15.26 27.41
CA VAL A 177 6.78 -14.38 26.25
C VAL A 177 7.92 -14.44 25.24
N ASP A 178 7.59 -14.72 23.97
CA ASP A 178 8.54 -14.67 22.87
C ASP A 178 8.92 -13.22 22.55
N LEU A 179 10.20 -12.95 22.48
CA LEU A 179 10.76 -11.65 22.15
C LEU A 179 11.73 -11.78 20.99
N SER A 180 11.88 -10.71 20.22
CA SER A 180 12.93 -10.58 19.20
C SER A 180 13.68 -9.28 19.37
N GLY A 181 14.96 -9.30 19.04
CA GLY A 181 15.83 -8.13 19.01
C GLY A 181 16.68 -8.16 17.75
N THR A 182 17.13 -7.00 17.30
CA THR A 182 18.09 -6.89 16.19
C THR A 182 19.42 -6.41 16.75
N LEU A 183 20.47 -7.19 16.48
CA LEU A 183 21.86 -6.85 16.79
C LEU A 183 22.52 -6.21 15.57
#